data_8c395643336cae4b9a7db2fd61ea2918
#
_entry.id   8c395643336cae4b9a7db2fd61ea2918
#
_cell.length_a   1.000
_cell.length_b   1.000
_cell.length_c   1.000
_cell.angle_alpha   90.00
_cell.angle_beta   90.00
_cell.angle_gamma   90.00
#
_symmetry.space_group_name_H-M   'P 1'
#
loop_
_entity.id
_entity.type
_entity.pdbx_description
1 polymer ?
#
loop_
_entity_poly.entity_id
_entity_poly.type
_entity_poly.pdbx_seq_one_letter_code
_entity_poly.pdbx_strand_id
1 'polypeptide(L)'
;PESSGKTTFALHAIAEVQKEGGRAAFIDAEHSLDPVYAHNLGVNTDELLLSQPDTGEQALEICDALVKSEAVSIIVIDSVAALVPQAEIDGEMGDSHVGLQARLMSQALRKLSGSINKTNTIVIFINQLREKVGVLFGNPETTPGGKALKYYSSVRLDIRRGEQLKQGSEVIGNKTTIKVVKNKVAPPFKTAVVEIMYGEGVSKEGELLDLASEIGVVEKSGAWYAYKGDKIGQGKENAKLYLKENPKVTAEIEKKVREHYNISSDKNTSKVEEKSKKETKNKE
;
A
#
# COMPACT_ATOMS: atom_id res chain seq x y z
N PRO A 1 -13.35 2.93 -3.58
CA PRO A 1 -13.82 3.01 -4.97
C PRO A 1 -12.85 2.32 -5.93
N GLU A 2 -13.32 1.99 -7.13
CA GLU A 2 -12.47 1.49 -8.21
C GLU A 2 -11.47 2.56 -8.65
N SER A 3 -10.36 2.14 -9.24
CA SER A 3 -9.31 3.02 -9.79
C SER A 3 -8.82 4.12 -8.81
N SER A 4 -8.89 3.85 -7.50
CA SER A 4 -8.44 4.79 -6.48
C SER A 4 -6.97 4.60 -6.05
N GLY A 5 -6.24 3.64 -6.66
CA GLY A 5 -4.83 3.38 -6.38
C GLY A 5 -4.55 2.38 -5.27
N LYS A 6 -5.52 1.55 -4.87
CA LYS A 6 -5.33 0.52 -3.81
C LYS A 6 -4.22 -0.46 -4.13
N THR A 7 -4.28 -1.07 -5.32
CA THR A 7 -3.26 -2.00 -5.83
C THR A 7 -1.91 -1.30 -5.98
N THR A 8 -1.89 -0.06 -6.48
CA THR A 8 -0.69 0.77 -6.57
C THR A 8 0.02 0.90 -5.23
N PHE A 9 -0.73 1.21 -4.15
CA PHE A 9 -0.16 1.30 -2.80
C PHE A 9 0.38 -0.02 -2.29
N ALA A 10 -0.34 -1.12 -2.53
CA ALA A 10 0.11 -2.45 -2.14
C ALA A 10 1.39 -2.85 -2.90
N LEU A 11 1.48 -2.56 -4.19
CA LEU A 11 2.68 -2.81 -4.99
C LEU A 11 3.88 -1.97 -4.54
N HIS A 12 3.68 -0.69 -4.18
CA HIS A 12 4.74 0.11 -3.57
C HIS A 12 5.22 -0.48 -2.23
N ALA A 13 4.30 -0.98 -1.39
CA ALA A 13 4.69 -1.65 -0.14
C ALA A 13 5.53 -2.91 -0.41
N ILE A 14 5.17 -3.71 -1.43
CA ILE A 14 5.97 -4.85 -1.88
C ILE A 14 7.37 -4.39 -2.32
N ALA A 15 7.45 -3.36 -3.17
CA ALA A 15 8.72 -2.85 -3.68
C ALA A 15 9.65 -2.40 -2.53
N GLU A 16 9.13 -1.71 -1.53
CA GLU A 16 9.93 -1.28 -0.37
C GLU A 16 10.40 -2.48 0.47
N VAL A 17 9.54 -3.49 0.70
CA VAL A 17 9.94 -4.72 1.40
C VAL A 17 11.03 -5.48 0.64
N GLN A 18 10.95 -5.57 -0.68
CA GLN A 18 11.97 -6.23 -1.50
C GLN A 18 13.31 -5.48 -1.48
N LYS A 19 13.30 -4.14 -1.45
CA LYS A 19 14.52 -3.31 -1.29
C LYS A 19 15.24 -3.58 0.03
N GLU A 20 14.50 -3.91 1.07
CA GLU A 20 15.05 -4.30 2.38
C GLU A 20 15.46 -5.78 2.44
N GLY A 21 15.41 -6.50 1.33
CA GLY A 21 15.76 -7.93 1.23
C GLY A 21 14.65 -8.88 1.69
N GLY A 22 13.44 -8.37 1.95
CA GLY A 22 12.27 -9.19 2.28
C GLY A 22 11.66 -9.84 1.04
N ARG A 23 11.01 -10.99 1.22
CA ARG A 23 10.25 -11.67 0.18
C ARG A 23 8.80 -11.25 0.21
N ALA A 24 8.17 -11.20 -0.96
CA ALA A 24 6.78 -10.80 -1.13
C ALA A 24 5.96 -11.86 -1.88
N ALA A 25 4.69 -11.96 -1.53
CA ALA A 25 3.70 -12.75 -2.25
C ALA A 25 2.50 -11.88 -2.65
N PHE A 26 1.95 -12.15 -3.82
CA PHE A 26 0.75 -11.51 -4.33
C PHE A 26 -0.26 -12.58 -4.73
N ILE A 27 -1.40 -12.59 -4.06
CA ILE A 27 -2.52 -13.49 -4.32
C ILE A 27 -3.53 -12.69 -5.14
N ASP A 28 -3.50 -12.89 -6.46
CA ASP A 28 -4.29 -12.17 -7.46
C ASP A 28 -5.60 -12.91 -7.75
N ALA A 29 -6.59 -12.67 -6.90
CA ALA A 29 -7.92 -13.27 -7.07
C ALA A 29 -8.75 -12.59 -8.17
N GLU A 30 -8.37 -11.39 -8.61
CA GLU A 30 -9.02 -10.68 -9.72
C GLU A 30 -8.40 -11.01 -11.08
N HIS A 31 -7.26 -11.72 -11.12
CA HIS A 31 -6.48 -12.02 -12.33
C HIS A 31 -6.13 -10.76 -13.14
N SER A 32 -5.79 -9.70 -12.44
CA SER A 32 -5.66 -8.34 -13.01
C SER A 32 -4.29 -7.70 -12.80
N LEU A 33 -3.34 -8.40 -12.20
CA LEU A 33 -1.99 -7.89 -12.00
C LEU A 33 -1.28 -7.69 -13.35
N ASP A 34 -0.90 -6.44 -13.63
CA ASP A 34 -0.02 -6.09 -14.74
C ASP A 34 1.45 -6.15 -14.28
N PRO A 35 2.26 -7.10 -14.79
CA PRO A 35 3.66 -7.23 -14.42
C PRO A 35 4.50 -6.04 -14.85
N VAL A 36 4.17 -5.39 -15.98
CA VAL A 36 4.89 -4.21 -16.48
C VAL A 36 4.66 -3.03 -15.54
N TYR A 37 3.41 -2.82 -15.13
CA TYR A 37 3.08 -1.79 -14.15
C TYR A 37 3.74 -2.07 -12.79
N ALA A 38 3.70 -3.30 -12.30
CA ALA A 38 4.37 -3.68 -11.05
C ALA A 38 5.87 -3.39 -11.11
N HIS A 39 6.53 -3.75 -12.23
CA HIS A 39 7.95 -3.46 -12.46
C HIS A 39 8.23 -1.94 -12.44
N ASN A 40 7.41 -1.13 -13.10
CA ASN A 40 7.54 0.33 -13.12
C ASN A 40 7.45 0.94 -11.72
N LEU A 41 6.67 0.32 -10.82
CA LEU A 41 6.57 0.72 -9.41
C LEU A 41 7.77 0.28 -8.55
N GLY A 42 8.72 -0.45 -9.13
CA GLY A 42 9.93 -0.93 -8.49
C GLY A 42 9.82 -2.33 -7.89
N VAL A 43 8.76 -3.07 -8.20
CA VAL A 43 8.63 -4.48 -7.80
C VAL A 43 9.59 -5.34 -8.62
N ASN A 44 10.38 -6.17 -7.96
CA ASN A 44 11.12 -7.25 -8.61
C ASN A 44 10.13 -8.39 -8.90
N THR A 45 9.63 -8.42 -10.13
CA THR A 45 8.62 -9.39 -10.57
C THR A 45 9.15 -10.82 -10.67
N ASP A 46 10.46 -10.99 -10.87
CA ASP A 46 11.11 -12.31 -10.96
C ASP A 46 11.16 -13.01 -9.59
N GLU A 47 11.19 -12.24 -8.52
CA GLU A 47 11.20 -12.74 -7.13
C GLU A 47 9.83 -12.67 -6.44
N LEU A 48 8.82 -12.14 -7.12
CA LEU A 48 7.47 -12.06 -6.58
C LEU A 48 6.78 -13.42 -6.67
N LEU A 49 6.36 -13.96 -5.52
CA LEU A 49 5.52 -15.16 -5.49
C LEU A 49 4.09 -14.77 -5.91
N LEU A 50 3.74 -15.05 -7.15
CA LEU A 50 2.41 -14.80 -7.69
C LEU A 50 1.56 -16.08 -7.62
N SER A 51 0.34 -15.95 -7.10
CA SER A 51 -0.67 -17.02 -7.11
C SER A 51 -2.00 -16.47 -7.59
N GLN A 52 -2.68 -17.22 -8.45
CA GLN A 52 -4.00 -16.88 -9.01
C GLN A 52 -4.97 -18.03 -8.69
N PRO A 53 -5.54 -18.04 -7.47
CA PRO A 53 -6.44 -19.10 -7.02
C PRO A 53 -7.81 -19.00 -7.68
N ASP A 54 -8.46 -20.14 -7.89
CA ASP A 54 -9.80 -20.21 -8.47
C ASP A 54 -10.90 -19.94 -7.44
N THR A 55 -10.62 -20.16 -6.15
CA THR A 55 -11.61 -20.02 -5.07
C THR A 55 -11.09 -19.20 -3.90
N GLY A 56 -12.01 -18.65 -3.11
CA GLY A 56 -11.67 -17.93 -1.89
C GLY A 56 -11.00 -18.80 -0.84
N GLU A 57 -11.40 -20.08 -0.74
CA GLU A 57 -10.78 -21.07 0.14
C GLU A 57 -9.32 -21.29 -0.21
N GLN A 58 -9.02 -21.53 -1.49
CA GLN A 58 -7.64 -21.71 -1.97
C GLN A 58 -6.78 -20.47 -1.68
N ALA A 59 -7.29 -19.27 -1.98
CA ALA A 59 -6.59 -18.02 -1.71
C ALA A 59 -6.19 -17.88 -0.24
N LEU A 60 -7.13 -18.17 0.67
CA LEU A 60 -6.93 -18.02 2.10
C LEU A 60 -6.07 -19.15 2.70
N GLU A 61 -6.11 -20.36 2.14
CA GLU A 61 -5.22 -21.47 2.51
C GLU A 61 -3.78 -21.21 2.06
N ILE A 62 -3.57 -20.69 0.84
CA ILE A 62 -2.25 -20.26 0.36
C ILE A 62 -1.69 -19.17 1.28
N CYS A 63 -2.51 -18.17 1.66
CA CYS A 63 -2.10 -17.14 2.59
C CYS A 63 -1.68 -17.74 3.95
N ASP A 64 -2.47 -18.65 4.52
CA ASP A 64 -2.16 -19.30 5.81
C ASP A 64 -0.86 -20.11 5.74
N ALA A 65 -0.64 -20.85 4.64
CA ALA A 65 0.58 -21.60 4.40
C ALA A 65 1.81 -20.69 4.30
N LEU A 66 1.73 -19.60 3.55
CA LEU A 66 2.80 -18.62 3.41
C LEU A 66 3.11 -17.91 4.74
N VAL A 67 2.10 -17.53 5.53
CA VAL A 67 2.31 -16.96 6.87
C VAL A 67 3.04 -17.95 7.78
N LYS A 68 2.60 -19.22 7.82
CA LYS A 68 3.20 -20.26 8.66
C LYS A 68 4.60 -20.66 8.24
N SER A 69 4.95 -20.50 6.98
CA SER A 69 6.29 -20.78 6.49
C SER A 69 7.33 -19.79 6.99
N GLU A 70 6.91 -18.61 7.43
CA GLU A 70 7.77 -17.48 7.80
C GLU A 70 8.74 -17.04 6.67
N ALA A 71 8.53 -17.55 5.45
CA ALA A 71 9.41 -17.32 4.31
C ALA A 71 9.14 -15.98 3.60
N VAL A 72 8.00 -15.33 3.88
CA VAL A 72 7.60 -14.06 3.26
C VAL A 72 7.35 -12.98 4.29
N SER A 73 7.79 -11.76 3.97
CA SER A 73 7.63 -10.60 4.84
C SER A 73 6.30 -9.87 4.60
N ILE A 74 5.78 -9.96 3.39
CA ILE A 74 4.51 -9.31 3.00
C ILE A 74 3.72 -10.20 2.05
N ILE A 75 2.41 -10.27 2.28
CA ILE A 75 1.44 -10.95 1.42
C ILE A 75 0.34 -9.94 1.09
N VAL A 76 0.02 -9.79 -0.19
CA VAL A 76 -1.11 -8.98 -0.67
C VAL A 76 -2.17 -9.90 -1.24
N ILE A 77 -3.43 -9.69 -0.87
CA ILE A 77 -4.60 -10.36 -1.45
C ILE A 77 -5.43 -9.30 -2.18
N ASP A 78 -5.50 -9.39 -3.49
CA ASP A 78 -6.27 -8.47 -4.35
C ASP A 78 -7.31 -9.24 -5.16
N SER A 79 -8.57 -9.12 -4.87
CA SER A 79 -9.19 -8.42 -3.76
C SER A 79 -10.16 -9.34 -2.99
N VAL A 80 -10.56 -8.93 -1.77
CA VAL A 80 -11.58 -9.66 -0.99
C VAL A 80 -12.88 -9.82 -1.78
N ALA A 81 -13.22 -8.86 -2.63
CA ALA A 81 -14.44 -8.92 -3.46
C ALA A 81 -14.45 -10.12 -4.42
N ALA A 82 -13.27 -10.57 -4.85
CA ALA A 82 -13.10 -11.69 -5.79
C ALA A 82 -12.91 -13.05 -5.09
N LEU A 83 -12.89 -13.10 -3.76
CA LEU A 83 -12.82 -14.35 -3.00
C LEU A 83 -14.17 -15.06 -3.00
N VAL A 84 -14.48 -15.76 -4.09
CA VAL A 84 -15.71 -16.51 -4.25
C VAL A 84 -15.60 -17.84 -3.54
N PRO A 85 -16.54 -18.21 -2.64
CA PRO A 85 -16.58 -19.53 -2.03
C PRO A 85 -16.77 -20.64 -3.06
N GLN A 86 -16.12 -21.80 -2.84
CA GLN A 86 -16.24 -22.99 -3.72
C GLN A 86 -17.72 -23.38 -3.92
N ALA A 87 -18.51 -23.38 -2.86
CA ALA A 87 -19.93 -23.74 -2.91
C ALA A 87 -20.78 -22.76 -3.78
N GLU A 88 -20.30 -21.52 -3.98
CA GLU A 88 -20.95 -20.57 -4.89
C GLU A 88 -20.56 -20.86 -6.34
N ILE A 89 -19.33 -21.32 -6.58
CA ILE A 89 -18.86 -21.70 -7.91
C ILE A 89 -19.54 -22.99 -8.39
N ASP A 90 -19.76 -23.94 -7.49
CA ASP A 90 -20.39 -25.24 -7.79
C ASP A 90 -21.93 -25.14 -7.92
N GLY A 91 -22.53 -24.02 -7.50
CA GLY A 91 -23.97 -23.75 -7.59
C GLY A 91 -24.43 -23.39 -9.00
N GLU A 92 -25.76 -23.42 -9.20
CA GLU A 92 -26.35 -23.00 -10.46
C GLU A 92 -26.53 -21.48 -10.54
N MET A 93 -26.56 -20.95 -11.77
CA MET A 93 -26.83 -19.53 -11.99
C MET A 93 -28.20 -19.15 -11.45
N GLY A 94 -28.24 -18.22 -10.49
CA GLY A 94 -29.46 -17.77 -9.81
C GLY A 94 -29.65 -18.34 -8.41
N ASP A 95 -28.82 -19.26 -7.96
CA ASP A 95 -28.82 -19.75 -6.58
C ASP A 95 -28.50 -18.63 -5.58
N SER A 96 -29.17 -18.67 -4.44
CA SER A 96 -28.94 -17.69 -3.38
C SER A 96 -27.87 -18.16 -2.42
N HIS A 97 -26.69 -17.54 -2.48
CA HIS A 97 -25.54 -17.85 -1.63
C HIS A 97 -25.31 -16.78 -0.55
N VAL A 98 -26.39 -16.29 0.05
CA VAL A 98 -26.35 -15.19 1.04
C VAL A 98 -25.41 -15.51 2.21
N GLY A 99 -24.38 -14.67 2.36
CA GLY A 99 -23.47 -14.71 3.52
C GLY A 99 -22.36 -15.76 3.48
N LEU A 100 -22.25 -16.58 2.43
CA LEU A 100 -21.16 -17.57 2.32
C LEU A 100 -19.78 -16.93 2.37
N GLN A 101 -19.55 -15.88 1.59
CA GLN A 101 -18.29 -15.14 1.61
C GLN A 101 -17.99 -14.55 3.00
N ALA A 102 -18.99 -14.01 3.69
CA ALA A 102 -18.81 -13.47 5.03
C ALA A 102 -18.47 -14.55 6.07
N ARG A 103 -19.03 -15.76 5.94
CA ARG A 103 -18.68 -16.93 6.77
C ARG A 103 -17.25 -17.39 6.49
N LEU A 104 -16.88 -17.53 5.22
CA LEU A 104 -15.51 -17.87 4.80
C LEU A 104 -14.49 -16.89 5.39
N MET A 105 -14.69 -15.58 5.19
CA MET A 105 -13.81 -14.56 5.74
C MET A 105 -13.75 -14.60 7.28
N SER A 106 -14.85 -14.80 7.96
CA SER A 106 -14.89 -14.89 9.43
C SER A 106 -14.10 -16.09 9.94
N GLN A 107 -14.21 -17.23 9.30
CA GLN A 107 -13.49 -18.46 9.64
C GLN A 107 -12.00 -18.32 9.36
N ALA A 108 -11.64 -17.85 8.17
CA ALA A 108 -10.26 -17.68 7.75
C ALA A 108 -9.51 -16.65 8.61
N LEU A 109 -10.10 -15.49 8.87
CA LEU A 109 -9.47 -14.44 9.68
C LEU A 109 -9.26 -14.87 11.13
N ARG A 110 -10.15 -15.71 11.68
CA ARG A 110 -9.96 -16.30 13.02
C ARG A 110 -8.71 -17.19 13.06
N LYS A 111 -8.49 -17.99 12.02
CA LYS A 111 -7.31 -18.85 11.87
C LYS A 111 -6.05 -18.03 11.58
N LEU A 112 -6.10 -17.16 10.56
CA LEU A 112 -4.98 -16.32 10.12
C LEU A 112 -4.48 -15.39 11.22
N SER A 113 -5.35 -14.77 12.01
CA SER A 113 -4.92 -13.86 13.08
C SER A 113 -4.02 -14.56 14.10
N GLY A 114 -4.30 -15.83 14.40
CA GLY A 114 -3.46 -16.64 15.28
C GLY A 114 -2.09 -16.95 14.70
N SER A 115 -2.00 -17.19 13.39
CA SER A 115 -0.75 -17.43 12.67
C SER A 115 0.05 -16.14 12.50
N ILE A 116 -0.57 -15.06 12.03
CA ILE A 116 0.08 -13.76 11.78
C ILE A 116 0.70 -13.19 13.07
N ASN A 117 0.01 -13.30 14.20
CA ASN A 117 0.51 -12.77 15.48
C ASN A 117 1.79 -13.47 15.99
N LYS A 118 2.15 -14.61 15.43
CA LYS A 118 3.35 -15.39 15.79
C LYS A 118 4.50 -15.20 14.80
N THR A 119 4.28 -14.48 13.72
CA THR A 119 5.23 -14.26 12.63
C THR A 119 5.49 -12.78 12.42
N ASN A 120 6.52 -12.44 11.64
CA ASN A 120 6.81 -11.08 11.20
C ASN A 120 6.23 -10.79 9.80
N THR A 121 5.20 -11.52 9.39
CA THR A 121 4.58 -11.36 8.09
C THR A 121 3.45 -10.32 8.16
N ILE A 122 3.46 -9.36 7.24
CA ILE A 122 2.37 -8.41 7.03
C ILE A 122 1.40 -8.99 5.99
N VAL A 123 0.11 -9.00 6.29
CA VAL A 123 -0.93 -9.39 5.32
C VAL A 123 -1.81 -8.19 4.99
N ILE A 124 -1.84 -7.81 3.71
CA ILE A 124 -2.65 -6.71 3.19
C ILE A 124 -3.85 -7.31 2.43
N PHE A 125 -5.04 -6.98 2.88
CA PHE A 125 -6.28 -7.27 2.17
C PHE A 125 -6.75 -6.02 1.44
N ILE A 126 -6.80 -6.07 0.13
CA ILE A 126 -7.45 -5.03 -0.67
C ILE A 126 -8.95 -5.34 -0.73
N ASN A 127 -9.77 -4.32 -0.52
CA ASN A 127 -11.22 -4.47 -0.59
C ASN A 127 -11.85 -3.32 -1.37
N GLN A 128 -13.01 -3.58 -1.93
CA GLN A 128 -13.80 -2.61 -2.69
C GLN A 128 -14.93 -2.04 -1.82
N LEU A 129 -15.40 -0.86 -2.17
CA LEU A 129 -16.62 -0.29 -1.61
C LEU A 129 -17.81 -0.63 -2.51
N ARG A 130 -18.94 -0.95 -1.89
CA ARG A 130 -20.24 -1.12 -2.53
C ARG A 130 -21.23 -0.23 -1.81
N GLU A 131 -22.26 0.17 -2.49
CA GLU A 131 -23.38 0.92 -1.90
C GLU A 131 -24.55 0.00 -1.59
N LYS A 132 -25.12 0.17 -0.42
CA LYS A 132 -26.37 -0.50 -0.04
C LYS A 132 -27.55 0.26 -0.64
N VAL A 133 -28.31 -0.42 -1.46
CA VAL A 133 -29.57 0.12 -2.01
C VAL A 133 -30.57 0.32 -0.88
N GLY A 134 -31.30 1.45 -0.88
CA GLY A 134 -32.39 1.74 0.06
C GLY A 134 -31.98 2.35 1.40
N VAL A 135 -30.71 2.71 1.61
CA VAL A 135 -30.29 3.46 2.81
C VAL A 135 -30.54 4.94 2.62
N LEU A 136 -31.64 5.44 3.21
CA LEU A 136 -32.01 6.87 3.15
C LEU A 136 -31.25 7.74 4.17
N PHE A 137 -30.76 7.16 5.27
CA PHE A 137 -30.04 7.86 6.32
C PHE A 137 -28.79 7.08 6.74
N GLY A 138 -27.69 7.80 7.00
CA GLY A 138 -26.41 7.22 7.41
C GLY A 138 -25.49 6.94 6.22
N ASN A 139 -24.40 6.18 6.46
CA ASN A 139 -23.43 5.85 5.42
C ASN A 139 -23.87 4.60 4.65
N PRO A 140 -24.22 4.70 3.35
CA PRO A 140 -24.62 3.57 2.53
C PRO A 140 -23.44 2.65 2.17
N GLU A 141 -22.18 3.10 2.35
CA GLU A 141 -21.02 2.33 1.94
C GLU A 141 -20.83 1.05 2.77
N THR A 142 -20.61 -0.04 2.07
CA THR A 142 -20.30 -1.35 2.64
C THR A 142 -19.16 -2.01 1.90
N THR A 143 -18.60 -3.06 2.49
CA THR A 143 -17.51 -3.84 1.88
C THR A 143 -17.94 -5.30 1.73
N PRO A 144 -17.58 -6.00 0.62
CA PRO A 144 -17.69 -7.45 0.50
C PRO A 144 -16.95 -8.19 1.65
N GLY A 145 -17.29 -9.45 1.86
CA GLY A 145 -16.67 -10.29 2.89
C GLY A 145 -17.14 -10.04 4.32
N GLY A 146 -18.23 -9.27 4.51
CA GLY A 146 -18.84 -9.03 5.81
C GLY A 146 -18.04 -8.06 6.71
N LYS A 147 -18.24 -8.20 8.03
CA LYS A 147 -17.66 -7.28 9.01
C LYS A 147 -16.34 -7.78 9.64
N ALA A 148 -15.99 -9.04 9.48
CA ALA A 148 -14.87 -9.68 10.18
C ALA A 148 -13.55 -8.94 9.97
N LEU A 149 -13.19 -8.60 8.72
CA LEU A 149 -11.96 -7.90 8.39
C LEU A 149 -11.83 -6.55 9.11
N LYS A 150 -12.95 -5.82 9.31
CA LYS A 150 -12.96 -4.55 10.07
C LYS A 150 -12.53 -4.73 11.54
N TYR A 151 -12.85 -5.87 12.14
CA TYR A 151 -12.48 -6.17 13.53
C TYR A 151 -11.05 -6.69 13.64
N TYR A 152 -10.66 -7.64 12.79
CA TYR A 152 -9.36 -8.29 12.86
C TYR A 152 -8.20 -7.38 12.41
N SER A 153 -8.40 -6.49 11.44
CA SER A 153 -7.34 -5.60 10.95
C SER A 153 -6.72 -4.75 12.06
N SER A 154 -5.40 -4.62 12.05
CA SER A 154 -4.66 -3.70 12.92
C SER A 154 -4.66 -2.28 12.38
N VAL A 155 -4.53 -2.14 11.06
CA VAL A 155 -4.58 -0.87 10.34
C VAL A 155 -5.65 -0.95 9.26
N ARG A 156 -6.41 0.12 9.06
CA ARG A 156 -7.34 0.29 7.94
C ARG A 156 -7.12 1.64 7.28
N LEU A 157 -6.93 1.59 5.98
CA LEU A 157 -6.79 2.76 5.13
C LEU A 157 -8.01 2.89 4.23
N ASP A 158 -8.57 4.08 4.14
CA ASP A 158 -9.58 4.45 3.14
C ASP A 158 -8.87 5.27 2.05
N ILE A 159 -8.91 4.79 0.82
CA ILE A 159 -8.21 5.37 -0.32
C ILE A 159 -9.25 5.90 -1.29
N ARG A 160 -9.21 7.22 -1.55
CA ARG A 160 -10.16 7.93 -2.39
C ARG A 160 -9.46 8.69 -3.49
N ARG A 161 -9.89 8.45 -4.73
CA ARG A 161 -9.47 9.25 -5.88
C ARG A 161 -10.06 10.67 -5.76
N GLY A 162 -9.23 11.68 -5.97
CA GLY A 162 -9.60 13.09 -5.97
C GLY A 162 -9.47 13.72 -7.35
N GLU A 163 -8.92 14.93 -7.40
CA GLU A 163 -8.74 15.72 -8.62
C GLU A 163 -7.81 15.05 -9.63
N GLN A 164 -8.10 15.25 -10.91
CA GLN A 164 -7.21 14.85 -11.99
C GLN A 164 -6.02 15.81 -12.09
N LEU A 165 -4.85 15.25 -12.30
CA LEU A 165 -3.64 15.99 -12.63
C LEU A 165 -3.53 16.08 -14.16
N LYS A 166 -3.33 17.29 -14.67
CA LYS A 166 -3.27 17.55 -16.11
C LYS A 166 -1.98 18.26 -16.47
N GLN A 167 -1.42 17.86 -17.62
CA GLN A 167 -0.35 18.59 -18.28
C GLN A 167 -0.89 19.07 -19.63
N GLY A 168 -1.18 20.38 -19.73
CA GLY A 168 -1.95 20.92 -20.85
C GLY A 168 -3.37 20.34 -20.87
N SER A 169 -3.74 19.66 -21.93
CA SER A 169 -5.06 18.99 -22.08
C SER A 169 -5.04 17.51 -21.67
N GLU A 170 -3.87 16.93 -21.44
CA GLU A 170 -3.70 15.51 -21.13
C GLU A 170 -3.83 15.26 -19.63
N VAL A 171 -4.55 14.19 -19.26
CA VAL A 171 -4.65 13.72 -17.88
C VAL A 171 -3.51 12.76 -17.60
N ILE A 172 -2.56 13.17 -16.77
CA ILE A 172 -1.32 12.41 -16.46
C ILE A 172 -1.40 11.66 -15.13
N GLY A 173 -2.40 11.89 -14.31
CA GLY A 173 -2.53 11.25 -13.02
C GLY A 173 -3.74 11.79 -12.23
N ASN A 174 -3.75 11.49 -10.94
CA ASN A 174 -4.74 12.04 -10.04
C ASN A 174 -4.18 12.22 -8.61
N LYS A 175 -4.74 13.15 -7.88
CA LYS A 175 -4.55 13.23 -6.44
C LYS A 175 -5.37 12.15 -5.77
N THR A 176 -4.78 11.51 -4.79
CA THR A 176 -5.44 10.44 -4.02
C THR A 176 -5.34 10.77 -2.54
N THR A 177 -6.48 10.74 -1.86
CA THR A 177 -6.56 10.92 -0.42
C THR A 177 -6.53 9.58 0.27
N ILE A 178 -5.60 9.42 1.23
CA ILE A 178 -5.45 8.24 2.07
C ILE A 178 -5.80 8.64 3.49
N LYS A 179 -6.85 8.04 4.04
CA LYS A 179 -7.26 8.29 5.42
C LYS A 179 -7.05 7.05 6.27
N VAL A 180 -6.34 7.19 7.38
CA VAL A 180 -6.17 6.13 8.37
C VAL A 180 -7.43 6.08 9.23
N VAL A 181 -8.35 5.15 8.93
CA VAL A 181 -9.64 5.03 9.62
C VAL A 181 -9.59 4.13 10.85
N LYS A 182 -8.55 3.30 10.97
CA LYS A 182 -8.24 2.49 12.15
C LYS A 182 -6.73 2.30 12.23
N ASN A 183 -6.17 2.41 13.44
CA ASN A 183 -4.77 2.09 13.69
C ASN A 183 -4.61 1.64 15.14
N LYS A 184 -4.03 0.46 15.35
CA LYS A 184 -3.72 -0.11 16.67
C LYS A 184 -2.27 0.11 17.09
N VAL A 185 -1.41 0.54 16.17
CA VAL A 185 0.04 0.68 16.38
C VAL A 185 0.51 2.14 16.43
N ALA A 186 -0.36 3.10 16.08
CA ALA A 186 -0.11 4.54 16.14
C ALA A 186 -1.44 5.30 16.22
N PRO A 187 -1.45 6.63 16.50
CA PRO A 187 -2.67 7.44 16.50
C PRO A 187 -3.39 7.38 15.14
N PRO A 188 -4.69 7.04 15.12
CA PRO A 188 -5.48 6.95 13.89
C PRO A 188 -5.93 8.34 13.39
N PHE A 189 -6.73 8.35 12.32
CA PHE A 189 -7.43 9.49 11.72
C PHE A 189 -6.56 10.52 11.03
N LYS A 190 -5.26 10.22 10.82
CA LYS A 190 -4.41 11.03 9.96
C LYS A 190 -4.83 10.84 8.49
N THR A 191 -4.62 11.90 7.71
CA THR A 191 -4.91 11.93 6.28
C THR A 191 -3.67 12.39 5.54
N ALA A 192 -3.35 11.72 4.44
CA ALA A 192 -2.33 12.13 3.49
C ALA A 192 -2.97 12.30 2.11
N VAL A 193 -2.48 13.25 1.33
CA VAL A 193 -2.85 13.44 -0.07
C VAL A 193 -1.60 13.24 -0.91
N VAL A 194 -1.65 12.32 -1.84
CA VAL A 194 -0.52 11.98 -2.72
C VAL A 194 -0.93 12.09 -4.17
N GLU A 195 0.05 12.30 -5.04
CA GLU A 195 -0.14 12.27 -6.49
C GLU A 195 0.18 10.88 -7.01
N ILE A 196 -0.78 10.26 -7.70
CA ILE A 196 -0.56 9.00 -8.43
C ILE A 196 -0.46 9.34 -9.92
N MET A 197 0.71 9.14 -10.49
CA MET A 197 0.99 9.33 -11.91
C MET A 197 0.68 8.04 -12.67
N TYR A 198 0.05 8.14 -13.83
CA TYR A 198 -0.27 6.97 -14.64
C TYR A 198 1.01 6.32 -15.17
N GLY A 199 1.12 5.01 -14.98
CA GLY A 199 2.29 4.23 -15.37
C GLY A 199 3.50 4.31 -14.42
N GLU A 200 3.57 5.31 -13.53
CA GLU A 200 4.71 5.55 -12.63
C GLU A 200 4.36 5.35 -11.14
N GLY A 201 3.07 5.40 -10.78
CA GLY A 201 2.61 5.26 -9.39
C GLY A 201 2.72 6.54 -8.58
N VAL A 202 3.01 6.43 -7.28
CA VAL A 202 3.08 7.57 -6.38
C VAL A 202 4.30 8.44 -6.68
N SER A 203 4.07 9.74 -6.92
CA SER A 203 5.13 10.72 -7.16
C SER A 203 5.85 11.07 -5.86
N LYS A 204 7.00 10.43 -5.62
CA LYS A 204 7.82 10.69 -4.42
C LYS A 204 8.36 12.13 -4.40
N GLU A 205 8.79 12.63 -5.54
CA GLU A 205 9.29 14.00 -5.68
C GLU A 205 8.19 15.03 -5.48
N GLY A 206 6.96 14.73 -5.94
CA GLY A 206 5.80 15.59 -5.74
C GLY A 206 5.41 15.70 -4.27
N GLU A 207 5.39 14.57 -3.55
CA GLU A 207 5.13 14.53 -2.12
C GLU A 207 6.24 15.24 -1.32
N LEU A 208 7.50 14.97 -1.65
CA LEU A 208 8.64 15.60 -1.01
C LEU A 208 8.61 17.12 -1.19
N LEU A 209 8.30 17.60 -2.40
CA LEU A 209 8.20 19.03 -2.70
C LEU A 209 7.09 19.71 -1.92
N ASP A 210 5.92 19.08 -1.81
CA ASP A 210 4.79 19.61 -1.04
C ASP A 210 5.14 19.69 0.45
N LEU A 211 5.64 18.61 1.04
CA LEU A 211 6.04 18.58 2.45
C LEU A 211 7.19 19.56 2.75
N ALA A 212 8.20 19.62 1.89
CA ALA A 212 9.31 20.54 2.06
C ALA A 212 8.89 22.01 1.95
N SER A 213 7.89 22.30 1.10
CA SER A 213 7.33 23.64 0.97
C SER A 213 6.47 24.02 2.18
N GLU A 214 5.71 23.06 2.73
CA GLU A 214 4.88 23.26 3.91
C GLU A 214 5.71 23.66 5.15
N ILE A 215 6.86 23.00 5.33
CA ILE A 215 7.76 23.28 6.46
C ILE A 215 8.81 24.35 6.18
N GLY A 216 8.77 25.00 4.99
CA GLY A 216 9.67 26.10 4.63
C GLY A 216 11.11 25.67 4.31
N VAL A 217 11.38 24.38 4.10
CA VAL A 217 12.68 23.86 3.62
C VAL A 217 12.89 24.21 2.15
N VAL A 218 11.83 24.12 1.35
CA VAL A 218 11.77 24.66 -0.01
C VAL A 218 10.92 25.91 0.00
N GLU A 219 11.46 27.00 -0.49
CA GLU A 219 10.75 28.26 -0.60
C GLU A 219 9.84 28.28 -1.83
N LYS A 220 8.58 28.66 -1.65
CA LYS A 220 7.62 28.82 -2.74
C LYS A 220 7.21 30.27 -2.85
N SER A 221 7.57 30.93 -3.95
CA SER A 221 7.18 32.29 -4.25
C SER A 221 6.44 32.35 -5.58
N GLY A 222 5.11 32.52 -5.54
CA GLY A 222 4.24 32.42 -6.70
C GLY A 222 4.38 31.05 -7.38
N ALA A 223 4.81 31.04 -8.65
CA ALA A 223 5.06 29.81 -9.41
C ALA A 223 6.48 29.25 -9.22
N TRP A 224 7.37 29.94 -8.52
CA TRP A 224 8.77 29.55 -8.38
C TRP A 224 9.00 28.75 -7.10
N TYR A 225 9.81 27.71 -7.23
CA TYR A 225 10.37 26.93 -6.12
C TYR A 225 11.87 27.22 -6.02
N ALA A 226 12.38 27.40 -4.79
CA ALA A 226 13.78 27.65 -4.52
C ALA A 226 14.25 26.82 -3.33
N TYR A 227 15.51 26.42 -3.35
CA TYR A 227 16.18 25.74 -2.26
C TYR A 227 17.53 26.38 -1.98
N LYS A 228 17.79 26.83 -0.75
CA LYS A 228 19.00 27.57 -0.34
C LYS A 228 19.30 28.80 -1.22
N GLY A 229 18.26 29.47 -1.69
CA GLY A 229 18.37 30.64 -2.58
C GLY A 229 18.46 30.34 -4.07
N ASP A 230 18.71 29.08 -4.44
CA ASP A 230 18.77 28.67 -5.84
C ASP A 230 17.38 28.27 -6.35
N LYS A 231 17.01 28.75 -7.54
CA LYS A 231 15.76 28.38 -8.20
C LYS A 231 15.83 26.95 -8.70
N ILE A 232 14.91 26.08 -8.22
CA ILE A 232 14.84 24.67 -8.60
C ILE A 232 13.76 24.38 -9.64
N GLY A 233 12.85 25.33 -9.91
CA GLY A 233 11.87 25.18 -10.99
C GLY A 233 10.78 26.24 -10.97
N GLN A 234 10.27 26.56 -12.17
CA GLN A 234 9.04 27.31 -12.33
C GLN A 234 7.89 26.34 -12.57
N GLY A 235 6.92 26.32 -11.64
CA GLY A 235 5.86 25.30 -11.59
C GLY A 235 6.30 24.00 -10.93
N LYS A 236 5.31 23.25 -10.47
CA LYS A 236 5.54 22.01 -9.69
C LYS A 236 6.24 20.94 -10.52
N GLU A 237 5.84 20.77 -11.78
CA GLU A 237 6.41 19.72 -12.66
C GLU A 237 7.90 19.94 -12.93
N ASN A 238 8.32 21.19 -13.19
CA ASN A 238 9.75 21.49 -13.38
C ASN A 238 10.56 21.28 -12.11
N ALA A 239 10.00 21.63 -10.95
CA ALA A 239 10.65 21.37 -9.66
C ALA A 239 10.78 19.88 -9.36
N LYS A 240 9.76 19.07 -9.70
CA LYS A 240 9.81 17.59 -9.60
C LYS A 240 10.91 17.01 -10.51
N LEU A 241 10.98 17.50 -11.75
CA LEU A 241 12.02 17.07 -12.69
C LEU A 241 13.42 17.40 -12.16
N TYR A 242 13.61 18.63 -11.66
CA TYR A 242 14.87 19.02 -11.02
C TYR A 242 15.25 18.06 -9.88
N LEU A 243 14.31 17.68 -9.02
CA LEU A 243 14.57 16.74 -7.93
C LEU A 243 14.96 15.35 -8.45
N LYS A 244 14.30 14.85 -9.51
CA LYS A 244 14.69 13.58 -10.17
C LYS A 244 16.13 13.62 -10.71
N GLU A 245 16.53 14.73 -11.31
CA GLU A 245 17.86 14.91 -11.91
C GLU A 245 18.98 15.20 -10.89
N ASN A 246 18.61 15.66 -9.69
CA ASN A 246 19.55 16.05 -8.64
C ASN A 246 19.38 15.22 -7.34
N PRO A 247 19.73 13.91 -7.34
CA PRO A 247 19.47 13.00 -6.23
C PRO A 247 20.13 13.42 -4.91
N LYS A 248 21.28 14.12 -4.97
CA LYS A 248 21.95 14.65 -3.76
C LYS A 248 21.13 15.73 -3.06
N VAL A 249 20.56 16.65 -3.85
CA VAL A 249 19.69 17.72 -3.32
C VAL A 249 18.39 17.10 -2.76
N THR A 250 17.83 16.16 -3.48
CA THR A 250 16.64 15.42 -3.07
C THR A 250 16.83 14.71 -1.74
N ALA A 251 17.93 13.98 -1.59
CA ALA A 251 18.28 13.31 -0.32
C ALA A 251 18.48 14.29 0.85
N GLU A 252 19.06 15.46 0.59
CA GLU A 252 19.23 16.50 1.62
C GLU A 252 17.89 17.08 2.06
N ILE A 253 16.99 17.36 1.12
CA ILE A 253 15.62 17.86 1.41
C ILE A 253 14.85 16.78 2.15
N GLU A 254 14.89 15.52 1.68
CA GLU A 254 14.21 14.39 2.32
C GLU A 254 14.66 14.22 3.77
N LYS A 255 15.96 14.30 4.03
CA LYS A 255 16.51 14.22 5.38
C LYS A 255 15.91 15.28 6.31
N LYS A 256 15.83 16.54 5.86
CA LYS A 256 15.26 17.64 6.65
C LYS A 256 13.76 17.46 6.89
N VAL A 257 13.02 16.98 5.89
CA VAL A 257 11.59 16.68 6.03
C VAL A 257 11.39 15.55 7.04
N ARG A 258 12.15 14.45 6.95
CA ARG A 258 12.08 13.34 7.91
C ARG A 258 12.43 13.77 9.33
N GLU A 259 13.45 14.60 9.50
CA GLU A 259 13.84 15.16 10.80
C GLU A 259 12.71 16.00 11.40
N HIS A 260 12.07 16.87 10.60
CA HIS A 260 10.96 17.69 11.06
C HIS A 260 9.78 16.87 11.57
N TYR A 261 9.41 15.81 10.86
CA TYR A 261 8.30 14.92 11.24
C TYR A 261 8.70 13.82 12.23
N ASN A 262 9.94 13.82 12.74
CA ASN A 262 10.49 12.78 13.63
C ASN A 262 10.38 11.36 13.03
N ILE A 263 10.46 11.25 11.70
CA ILE A 263 10.54 9.97 11.00
C ILE A 263 12.02 9.58 10.98
N SER A 264 12.44 8.74 11.96
CA SER A 264 13.82 8.27 12.03
C SER A 264 14.16 7.43 10.79
N SER A 265 15.13 7.89 10.01
CA SER A 265 15.87 7.03 9.10
C SER A 265 16.65 6.03 9.95
N ASP A 266 16.37 4.75 9.77
CA ASP A 266 17.22 3.62 10.17
C ASP A 266 17.80 3.58 11.59
N LYS A 267 17.01 3.04 12.54
CA LYS A 267 17.56 2.45 13.76
C LYS A 267 17.65 0.91 13.73
N ASN A 268 17.31 0.26 12.65
CA ASN A 268 17.30 -1.21 12.60
C ASN A 268 18.53 -1.85 11.97
N THR A 269 19.27 -1.19 11.09
CA THR A 269 20.50 -1.73 10.49
C THR A 269 21.67 -1.83 11.50
N SER A 270 21.78 -0.89 12.42
CA SER A 270 22.86 -0.90 13.43
C SER A 270 22.70 -1.99 14.50
N LYS A 271 21.47 -2.45 14.79
CA LYS A 271 21.25 -3.54 15.76
C LYS A 271 21.50 -4.95 15.21
N VAL A 272 21.38 -5.14 13.91
CA VAL A 272 21.67 -6.43 13.26
C VAL A 272 23.19 -6.59 13.10
N GLU A 273 23.91 -5.53 12.74
CA GLU A 273 25.37 -5.56 12.64
C GLU A 273 26.08 -5.71 14.01
N GLU A 274 25.54 -5.12 15.08
CA GLU A 274 26.09 -5.34 16.42
C GLU A 274 25.81 -6.75 16.96
N LYS A 275 24.68 -7.37 16.62
CA LYS A 275 24.43 -8.76 17.00
C LYS A 275 25.31 -9.74 16.23
N SER A 276 25.50 -9.54 14.93
CA SER A 276 26.39 -10.40 14.13
C SER A 276 27.85 -10.28 14.55
N LYS A 277 28.32 -9.08 14.94
CA LYS A 277 29.68 -8.87 15.47
C LYS A 277 29.89 -9.42 16.88
N LYS A 278 28.85 -9.53 17.71
CA LYS A 278 28.94 -10.15 19.03
C LYS A 278 28.91 -11.68 18.99
N GLU A 279 28.20 -12.26 18.03
CA GLU A 279 28.15 -13.72 17.84
C GLU A 279 29.44 -14.28 17.22
N THR A 280 30.15 -13.48 16.43
CA THR A 280 31.48 -13.87 15.86
C THR A 280 32.61 -13.78 16.89
N LYS A 281 32.50 -12.87 17.86
CA LYS A 281 33.53 -12.75 18.94
C LYS A 281 33.41 -13.75 20.10
N ASN A 282 32.28 -14.46 20.19
CA ASN A 282 32.08 -15.52 21.20
C ASN A 282 32.38 -16.94 20.65
N LYS A 283 32.93 -17.04 19.45
CA LYS A 283 33.31 -18.32 18.82
C LYS A 283 34.81 -18.42 18.52
N GLU A 284 35.60 -17.46 18.98
CA GLU A 284 37.05 -17.55 19.11
C GLU A 284 37.41 -17.65 20.63
#